data_2f14bdcd31eb429f60beca12c79b038d
#
_entry.id   2f14bdcd31eb429f60beca12c79b038d
#
_cell.length_a   1.000
_cell.length_b   1.000
_cell.length_c   1.000
_cell.angle_alpha   90.00
_cell.angle_beta   90.00
_cell.angle_gamma   90.00
#
_symmetry.space_group_name_H-M   'P 1'
#
loop_
_entity.id
_entity.type
_entity.pdbx_description
1 polymer ?
#
loop_
_entity_poly.entity_id
_entity_poly.type
_entity_poly.pdbx_seq_one_letter_code
_entity_poly.pdbx_strand_id
1 'polypeptide(L)'
;MAEMTREEVEERLDEYAAYRAIKEAHEDPEEISEEDSSSDTEGDAPSIEDEDAEISAQNEESQDGEESQDETKTSPVPSLDDCDLSELDLSDLNFLGISMNKANLTKAILNRANLSKVSMNKTNLQEVNLTDANLSEADLTDASCCRANLEDANFEESILNGADLTEAQLERANLRKCKLVGATLIKSNLNEVTCGLADFSRVDLTDAKAQGADFNRVKLSGANFTDADFSDSRLSMAVFFEATFKGTNFNRAQFKGSKLVKSMFTDACLTRADLTGADLSDATLKGTNLLRAKLGGALLRRTHLTDSNLQEADLNIADLTHAQLKMVELDGANLGRVKLNNASMQKAQLTKANISKGKLSGVDLSGADLSGSNMRGTDLTGAKLIGVDLSRADLIEAVLENAQIKNSFLTGADISSANLKNSDLEESDLSGAKLTKAQLLQANLKGANLHRADLEHANFSQAKLPQANLNGAKMADANFSKADLSDADLKGADTTDTDFSSAKGYKA
;
A
#
# COMPACT_ATOMS: atom_id res chain seq x y z
N MET A 1 -4.41 13.96 46.58
CA MET A 1 -5.41 12.92 46.36
C MET A 1 -5.77 12.31 47.70
N ALA A 2 -7.03 12.05 47.96
CA ALA A 2 -7.46 11.34 49.19
C ALA A 2 -7.29 9.83 48.93
N GLU A 3 -6.58 9.13 49.83
CA GLU A 3 -6.53 7.66 49.82
C GLU A 3 -7.92 7.13 50.21
N MET A 4 -8.43 6.15 49.47
CA MET A 4 -9.73 5.52 49.72
C MET A 4 -9.57 4.02 49.95
N THR A 5 -10.49 3.45 50.69
CA THR A 5 -10.62 2.00 50.82
C THR A 5 -11.63 1.47 49.78
N ARG A 6 -11.65 0.15 49.57
CA ARG A 6 -12.65 -0.48 48.70
C ARG A 6 -14.08 -0.21 49.21
N GLU A 7 -14.31 -0.31 50.50
CA GLU A 7 -15.63 -0.06 51.11
C GLU A 7 -16.12 1.37 50.82
N GLU A 8 -15.25 2.39 50.94
CA GLU A 8 -15.57 3.78 50.59
C GLU A 8 -15.87 3.99 49.12
N VAL A 9 -15.21 3.21 48.23
CA VAL A 9 -15.52 3.21 46.78
C VAL A 9 -16.87 2.59 46.52
N GLU A 10 -17.19 1.44 47.16
CA GLU A 10 -18.48 0.76 47.03
C GLU A 10 -19.62 1.66 47.49
N GLU A 11 -19.47 2.34 48.64
CA GLU A 11 -20.46 3.31 49.18
C GLU A 11 -20.72 4.45 48.18
N ARG A 12 -19.67 5.03 47.55
CA ARG A 12 -19.83 6.07 46.51
C ARG A 12 -20.50 5.56 45.25
N LEU A 13 -20.25 4.33 44.85
CA LEU A 13 -20.92 3.72 43.72
C LEU A 13 -22.41 3.54 43.97
N ASP A 14 -22.80 3.14 45.18
CA ASP A 14 -24.21 3.02 45.58
C ASP A 14 -24.90 4.38 45.63
N GLU A 15 -24.24 5.44 46.14
CA GLU A 15 -24.73 6.82 46.09
C GLU A 15 -24.94 7.29 44.65
N TYR A 16 -23.99 6.99 43.73
CA TYR A 16 -24.10 7.37 42.33
C TYR A 16 -25.22 6.60 41.61
N ALA A 17 -25.39 5.32 41.91
CA ALA A 17 -26.48 4.52 41.36
C ALA A 17 -27.85 5.06 41.80
N ALA A 18 -28.00 5.45 43.06
CA ALA A 18 -29.20 6.08 43.56
C ALA A 18 -29.49 7.44 42.92
N TYR A 19 -28.45 8.28 42.71
CA TYR A 19 -28.55 9.56 42.01
C TYR A 19 -29.03 9.37 40.56
N ARG A 20 -28.47 8.40 39.83
CA ARG A 20 -28.90 8.08 38.49
C ARG A 20 -30.33 7.61 38.39
N ALA A 21 -30.76 6.74 39.28
CA ALA A 21 -32.12 6.25 39.31
C ALA A 21 -33.14 7.38 39.54
N ILE A 22 -32.79 8.37 40.36
CA ILE A 22 -33.62 9.56 40.59
C ILE A 22 -33.68 10.43 39.31
N LYS A 23 -32.54 10.64 38.67
CA LYS A 23 -32.44 11.43 37.41
C LYS A 23 -33.26 10.81 36.28
N GLU A 24 -33.09 9.50 36.05
CA GLU A 24 -33.82 8.73 35.02
C GLU A 24 -35.33 8.70 35.28
N ALA A 25 -35.76 8.77 36.56
CA ALA A 25 -37.18 8.85 36.93
C ALA A 25 -37.81 10.25 36.73
N HIS A 26 -36.97 11.31 36.61
CA HIS A 26 -37.43 12.69 36.37
C HIS A 26 -37.32 13.12 34.90
N GLU A 27 -36.64 12.38 34.05
CA GLU A 27 -36.67 12.56 32.60
C GLU A 27 -37.93 11.84 32.07
N ASP A 28 -39.13 12.50 32.18
CA ASP A 28 -40.38 12.00 31.58
C ASP A 28 -40.20 11.75 30.09
N PRO A 29 -40.69 10.66 29.57
CA PRO A 29 -40.69 10.44 28.11
C PRO A 29 -41.70 11.40 27.48
N GLU A 30 -41.24 12.50 26.87
CA GLU A 30 -42.09 13.31 25.98
C GLU A 30 -42.62 12.40 24.87
N GLU A 31 -43.94 12.44 24.75
CA GLU A 31 -44.82 11.80 23.83
C GLU A 31 -44.20 11.47 22.44
N ILE A 32 -44.02 10.19 22.19
CA ILE A 32 -43.93 9.70 20.83
C ILE A 32 -45.34 9.78 20.24
N SER A 33 -45.64 10.85 19.55
CA SER A 33 -46.82 10.92 18.67
C SER A 33 -46.58 9.97 17.50
N GLU A 34 -47.37 8.91 17.45
CA GLU A 34 -47.58 8.07 16.29
C GLU A 34 -48.20 8.91 15.17
N GLU A 35 -47.53 9.13 14.07
CA GLU A 35 -48.13 9.37 12.77
C GLU A 35 -47.52 8.48 11.70
N ASP A 36 -48.35 7.53 11.39
CA ASP A 36 -48.66 6.84 10.14
C ASP A 36 -47.68 6.82 8.96
N SER A 37 -47.35 5.60 8.68
CA SER A 37 -47.48 4.81 7.43
C SER A 37 -47.02 5.36 6.09
N SER A 38 -46.33 4.44 5.48
CA SER A 38 -46.32 4.03 4.05
C SER A 38 -45.43 4.76 3.07
N SER A 39 -44.49 4.11 2.50
CA SER A 39 -44.53 3.42 1.21
C SER A 39 -43.12 3.05 0.73
N ASP A 40 -43.04 1.83 0.23
CA ASP A 40 -41.95 1.27 -0.56
C ASP A 40 -41.56 2.12 -1.76
N THR A 41 -40.26 2.29 -2.00
CA THR A 41 -39.73 2.22 -3.38
C THR A 41 -38.21 1.92 -3.32
N GLU A 42 -37.84 0.88 -4.03
CA GLU A 42 -36.48 0.56 -4.47
C GLU A 42 -35.93 1.69 -5.35
N GLY A 43 -34.63 1.98 -5.24
CA GLY A 43 -34.00 2.89 -6.18
C GLY A 43 -32.55 3.22 -5.83
N ASP A 44 -31.63 2.61 -6.57
CA ASP A 44 -30.31 3.07 -7.00
C ASP A 44 -29.32 3.75 -6.03
N ALA A 45 -28.15 3.14 -5.97
CA ALA A 45 -26.94 3.67 -5.36
C ALA A 45 -26.46 4.95 -6.10
N PRO A 46 -26.07 6.01 -5.39
CA PRO A 46 -25.35 7.12 -6.00
C PRO A 46 -23.83 6.93 -5.93
N SER A 47 -23.21 7.23 -7.07
CA SER A 47 -21.79 7.44 -7.29
C SER A 47 -21.23 8.52 -6.36
N ILE A 48 -20.09 8.22 -5.74
CA ILE A 48 -19.34 9.19 -4.94
C ILE A 48 -18.45 9.99 -5.91
N GLU A 49 -18.81 11.25 -6.14
CA GLU A 49 -17.96 12.28 -6.74
C GLU A 49 -17.10 12.95 -5.66
N ASP A 50 -15.88 13.28 -6.05
CA ASP A 50 -14.85 13.93 -5.25
C ASP A 50 -15.31 15.33 -4.79
N GLU A 51 -15.27 15.60 -3.49
CA GLU A 51 -15.20 16.97 -2.96
C GLU A 51 -13.99 17.14 -2.05
N ASP A 52 -12.91 17.66 -2.62
CA ASP A 52 -11.84 18.34 -1.89
C ASP A 52 -12.37 19.74 -1.50
N ALA A 53 -12.60 19.95 -0.21
CA ALA A 53 -12.86 21.28 0.33
C ALA A 53 -11.92 21.58 1.49
N GLU A 54 -11.06 22.58 1.24
CA GLU A 54 -10.23 23.28 2.23
C GLU A 54 -11.10 23.81 3.37
N ILE A 55 -10.73 23.50 4.61
CA ILE A 55 -11.28 24.19 5.78
C ILE A 55 -10.17 25.04 6.39
N SER A 56 -10.24 26.34 6.08
CA SER A 56 -9.52 27.38 6.77
C SER A 56 -10.14 27.66 8.15
N ALA A 57 -9.28 27.76 9.15
CA ALA A 57 -9.64 28.14 10.50
C ALA A 57 -10.21 29.56 10.55
N GLN A 58 -11.35 29.75 11.17
CA GLN A 58 -11.76 31.05 11.70
C GLN A 58 -12.18 30.88 13.16
N ASN A 59 -11.40 31.54 14.01
CA ASN A 59 -11.77 31.86 15.40
C ASN A 59 -12.90 32.88 15.38
N GLU A 60 -13.97 32.62 16.07
CA GLU A 60 -14.88 33.68 16.54
C GLU A 60 -15.05 33.58 18.06
N GLU A 61 -14.49 34.59 18.72
CA GLU A 61 -14.83 34.96 20.09
C GLU A 61 -16.25 35.52 20.11
N SER A 62 -17.09 35.04 20.99
CA SER A 62 -18.30 35.76 21.37
C SER A 62 -18.43 35.81 22.89
N GLN A 63 -18.57 37.06 23.31
CA GLN A 63 -18.68 37.57 24.67
C GLN A 63 -20.04 37.29 25.31
N ASP A 64 -19.96 37.17 26.63
CA ASP A 64 -20.90 37.64 27.67
C ASP A 64 -22.42 37.45 27.51
N GLY A 65 -22.96 36.57 28.34
CA GLY A 65 -24.37 36.52 28.70
C GLY A 65 -24.51 36.21 30.16
N GLU A 66 -25.12 37.12 30.86
CA GLU A 66 -25.30 37.27 32.30
C GLU A 66 -25.79 36.01 33.02
N GLU A 67 -25.13 35.69 34.15
CA GLU A 67 -25.55 34.67 35.13
C GLU A 67 -26.87 35.08 35.79
N SER A 68 -27.91 34.26 35.60
CA SER A 68 -29.04 34.22 36.53
C SER A 68 -28.74 33.20 37.63
N GLN A 69 -28.47 33.69 38.85
CA GLN A 69 -28.31 32.88 40.05
C GLN A 69 -29.68 32.28 40.41
N ASP A 70 -29.87 30.99 40.11
CA ASP A 70 -30.84 30.14 40.73
C ASP A 70 -30.08 29.11 41.61
N GLU A 71 -29.90 29.48 42.88
CA GLU A 71 -29.30 28.61 43.90
C GLU A 71 -30.26 27.51 44.31
N THR A 72 -30.48 26.50 43.44
CA THR A 72 -30.88 25.18 43.90
C THR A 72 -29.63 24.42 44.28
N LYS A 73 -29.38 24.20 45.57
CA LYS A 73 -28.35 23.29 46.09
C LYS A 73 -28.60 21.89 45.55
N THR A 74 -28.13 21.60 44.35
CA THR A 74 -27.95 20.24 43.87
C THR A 74 -26.77 19.66 44.68
N SER A 75 -27.00 18.59 45.42
CA SER A 75 -25.91 17.81 46.01
C SER A 75 -24.90 17.49 44.88
N PRO A 76 -23.58 17.65 45.12
CA PRO A 76 -22.59 17.36 44.11
C PRO A 76 -22.80 15.93 43.61
N VAL A 77 -22.75 15.75 42.27
CA VAL A 77 -22.83 14.43 41.67
C VAL A 77 -21.68 13.59 42.26
N PRO A 78 -21.96 12.42 42.84
CA PRO A 78 -20.89 11.57 43.37
C PRO A 78 -19.84 11.27 42.29
N SER A 79 -18.57 11.49 42.58
CA SER A 79 -17.46 11.23 41.68
C SER A 79 -16.26 10.64 42.42
N LEU A 80 -15.35 10.06 41.68
CA LEU A 80 -14.05 9.58 42.14
C LEU A 80 -12.90 10.43 41.54
N ASP A 81 -13.20 11.67 41.15
CA ASP A 81 -12.21 12.58 40.59
C ASP A 81 -11.13 12.90 41.65
N ASP A 82 -9.87 12.99 41.16
CA ASP A 82 -8.68 13.28 41.97
C ASP A 82 -8.48 12.33 43.19
N CYS A 83 -9.19 11.18 43.28
CA CYS A 83 -9.00 10.17 44.31
C CYS A 83 -7.74 9.33 44.10
N ASP A 84 -7.20 8.82 45.23
CA ASP A 84 -6.15 7.81 45.18
C ASP A 84 -6.77 6.43 45.41
N LEU A 85 -6.82 5.64 44.37
CA LEU A 85 -7.38 4.29 44.28
C LEU A 85 -6.27 3.28 43.95
N SER A 86 -5.00 3.66 44.14
CA SER A 86 -3.86 2.82 43.81
C SER A 86 -3.82 1.53 44.63
N GLU A 87 -3.39 0.45 43.97
CA GLU A 87 -3.22 -0.88 44.54
C GLU A 87 -4.51 -1.53 45.11
N LEU A 88 -5.68 -0.88 44.96
CA LEU A 88 -6.96 -1.45 45.42
C LEU A 88 -7.42 -2.60 44.51
N ASP A 89 -8.03 -3.60 45.14
CA ASP A 89 -8.83 -4.60 44.44
C ASP A 89 -10.26 -4.08 44.23
N LEU A 90 -10.56 -3.64 43.03
CA LEU A 90 -11.84 -3.10 42.57
C LEU A 90 -12.46 -4.01 41.49
N SER A 91 -12.07 -5.29 41.50
CA SER A 91 -12.59 -6.29 40.57
C SER A 91 -14.10 -6.48 40.71
N ASP A 92 -14.73 -6.77 39.53
CA ASP A 92 -16.16 -7.04 39.41
C ASP A 92 -17.10 -5.87 39.80
N LEU A 93 -16.59 -4.68 40.16
CA LEU A 93 -17.40 -3.52 40.52
C LEU A 93 -18.05 -2.85 39.29
N ASN A 94 -19.18 -2.17 39.55
CA ASN A 94 -19.93 -1.44 38.54
C ASN A 94 -19.73 0.08 38.66
N PHE A 95 -18.88 0.64 37.77
CA PHE A 95 -18.55 2.06 37.63
C PHE A 95 -19.33 2.77 36.52
N LEU A 96 -20.41 2.20 36.02
CA LEU A 96 -21.15 2.72 34.87
C LEU A 96 -21.42 4.23 34.95
N GLY A 97 -20.75 5.02 34.10
CA GLY A 97 -20.97 6.45 33.90
C GLY A 97 -20.40 7.35 34.99
N ILE A 98 -19.68 6.84 36.00
CA ILE A 98 -19.07 7.66 37.05
C ILE A 98 -17.88 8.47 36.50
N SER A 99 -17.54 9.57 37.17
CA SER A 99 -16.33 10.34 36.87
C SER A 99 -15.17 9.93 37.76
N MET A 100 -13.99 9.68 37.15
CA MET A 100 -12.72 9.36 37.81
C MET A 100 -11.58 10.20 37.21
N ASN A 101 -11.87 11.41 36.74
CA ASN A 101 -10.87 12.26 36.10
C ASN A 101 -9.70 12.52 37.06
N LYS A 102 -8.47 12.39 36.54
CA LYS A 102 -7.22 12.57 37.27
C LYS A 102 -7.06 11.67 38.51
N ALA A 103 -7.91 10.64 38.70
CA ALA A 103 -7.72 9.67 39.76
C ALA A 103 -6.39 8.90 39.57
N ASN A 104 -5.83 8.39 40.66
CA ASN A 104 -4.68 7.50 40.63
C ASN A 104 -5.15 6.05 40.82
N LEU A 105 -5.06 5.25 39.79
CA LEU A 105 -5.39 3.83 39.76
C LEU A 105 -4.13 2.96 39.52
N THR A 106 -2.94 3.49 39.83
CA THR A 106 -1.69 2.75 39.65
C THR A 106 -1.76 1.38 40.35
N LYS A 107 -1.52 0.30 39.56
CA LYS A 107 -1.56 -1.10 40.01
C LYS A 107 -2.90 -1.55 40.63
N ALA A 108 -3.97 -0.80 40.48
CA ALA A 108 -5.29 -1.25 40.91
C ALA A 108 -5.73 -2.49 40.09
N ILE A 109 -6.59 -3.31 40.67
CA ILE A 109 -7.16 -4.51 40.04
C ILE A 109 -8.63 -4.21 39.72
N LEU A 110 -8.95 -4.13 38.42
CA LEU A 110 -10.26 -3.79 37.84
C LEU A 110 -10.73 -4.87 36.86
N ASN A 111 -10.20 -6.08 36.97
CA ASN A 111 -10.60 -7.16 36.09
C ASN A 111 -12.11 -7.44 36.18
N ARG A 112 -12.75 -7.60 35.00
CA ARG A 112 -14.20 -7.77 34.84
C ARG A 112 -15.07 -6.61 35.39
N ALA A 113 -14.48 -5.46 35.77
CA ALA A 113 -15.24 -4.29 36.18
C ALA A 113 -16.05 -3.72 35.01
N ASN A 114 -17.21 -3.16 35.31
CA ASN A 114 -17.98 -2.41 34.32
C ASN A 114 -17.65 -0.91 34.41
N LEU A 115 -16.84 -0.44 33.48
CA LEU A 115 -16.38 0.94 33.34
C LEU A 115 -17.02 1.62 32.10
N SER A 116 -18.15 1.11 31.62
CA SER A 116 -18.80 1.69 30.45
C SER A 116 -19.26 3.13 30.73
N LYS A 117 -19.08 4.02 29.73
CA LYS A 117 -19.41 5.45 29.82
C LYS A 117 -18.71 6.23 30.94
N VAL A 118 -17.67 5.67 31.56
CA VAL A 118 -16.89 6.35 32.61
C VAL A 118 -16.08 7.50 32.01
N SER A 119 -15.93 8.59 32.78
CA SER A 119 -14.98 9.65 32.43
C SER A 119 -13.68 9.45 33.22
N MET A 120 -12.57 9.19 32.51
CA MET A 120 -11.24 8.91 33.08
C MET A 120 -10.17 9.83 32.45
N ASN A 121 -10.51 11.07 32.17
CA ASN A 121 -9.57 12.00 31.53
C ASN A 121 -8.36 12.26 32.44
N LYS A 122 -7.15 12.11 31.87
CA LYS A 122 -5.88 12.28 32.59
C LYS A 122 -5.70 11.39 33.80
N THR A 123 -6.42 10.28 33.87
CA THR A 123 -6.30 9.29 34.94
C THR A 123 -4.98 8.54 34.82
N ASN A 124 -4.36 8.25 35.94
CA ASN A 124 -3.18 7.42 36.04
C ASN A 124 -3.57 5.94 36.19
N LEU A 125 -3.39 5.16 35.11
CA LEU A 125 -3.69 3.74 34.98
C LEU A 125 -2.43 2.89 34.82
N GLN A 126 -1.27 3.38 35.30
CA GLN A 126 -0.02 2.65 35.14
C GLN A 126 -0.06 1.29 35.81
N GLU A 127 0.32 0.23 35.12
CA GLU A 127 0.35 -1.14 35.61
C GLU A 127 -1.00 -1.65 36.16
N VAL A 128 -2.11 -0.99 35.81
CA VAL A 128 -3.48 -1.43 36.18
C VAL A 128 -3.80 -2.79 35.53
N ASN A 129 -4.60 -3.60 36.22
CA ASN A 129 -5.18 -4.81 35.66
C ASN A 129 -6.65 -4.58 35.27
N LEU A 130 -6.95 -4.50 33.98
CA LEU A 130 -8.27 -4.31 33.38
C LEU A 130 -8.69 -5.52 32.51
N THR A 131 -8.12 -6.69 32.77
CA THR A 131 -8.45 -7.92 32.01
C THR A 131 -9.97 -8.16 32.02
N ASP A 132 -10.56 -8.45 30.85
CA ASP A 132 -12.01 -8.67 30.67
C ASP A 132 -12.90 -7.47 31.11
N ALA A 133 -12.35 -6.29 31.39
CA ALA A 133 -13.14 -5.12 31.80
C ALA A 133 -13.94 -4.55 30.62
N ASN A 134 -15.10 -3.99 30.92
CA ASN A 134 -15.93 -3.28 29.96
C ASN A 134 -15.72 -1.77 30.05
N LEU A 135 -15.00 -1.17 29.09
CA LEU A 135 -14.76 0.27 28.98
C LEU A 135 -15.49 0.87 27.76
N SER A 136 -16.56 0.23 27.28
CA SER A 136 -17.30 0.74 26.13
C SER A 136 -17.82 2.16 26.36
N GLU A 137 -17.69 3.03 25.33
CA GLU A 137 -18.06 4.43 25.38
C GLU A 137 -17.34 5.26 26.47
N ALA A 138 -16.28 4.74 27.08
CA ALA A 138 -15.51 5.45 28.11
C ALA A 138 -14.62 6.55 27.49
N ASP A 139 -14.35 7.62 28.25
CA ASP A 139 -13.44 8.69 27.88
C ASP A 139 -12.13 8.62 28.69
N LEU A 140 -11.05 8.16 28.04
CA LEU A 140 -9.70 8.03 28.58
C LEU A 140 -8.75 9.06 27.95
N THR A 141 -9.26 10.21 27.54
CA THR A 141 -8.44 11.27 26.91
C THR A 141 -7.26 11.63 27.82
N ASP A 142 -6.03 11.62 27.24
CA ASP A 142 -4.77 11.90 27.94
C ASP A 142 -4.49 10.97 29.15
N ALA A 143 -5.16 9.82 29.30
CA ALA A 143 -4.89 8.87 30.38
C ALA A 143 -3.50 8.20 30.21
N SER A 144 -2.84 7.90 31.35
CA SER A 144 -1.58 7.15 31.37
C SER A 144 -1.84 5.67 31.65
N CYS A 145 -1.76 4.83 30.61
CA CYS A 145 -1.98 3.38 30.67
C CYS A 145 -0.67 2.58 30.46
N CYS A 146 0.49 3.18 30.79
CA CYS A 146 1.77 2.51 30.61
C CYS A 146 1.80 1.16 31.34
N ARG A 147 2.20 0.10 30.60
CA ARG A 147 2.26 -1.29 31.10
C ARG A 147 0.94 -1.81 31.71
N ALA A 148 -0.19 -1.20 31.38
CA ALA A 148 -1.50 -1.70 31.78
C ALA A 148 -1.78 -3.08 31.15
N ASN A 149 -2.44 -3.95 31.90
CA ASN A 149 -2.99 -5.20 31.36
C ASN A 149 -4.44 -4.98 30.93
N LEU A 150 -4.67 -4.94 29.62
CA LEU A 150 -5.93 -4.66 28.95
C LEU A 150 -6.38 -5.86 28.09
N GLU A 151 -5.86 -7.05 28.39
CA GLU A 151 -6.17 -8.29 27.65
C GLU A 151 -7.67 -8.57 27.71
N ASP A 152 -8.28 -8.91 26.56
CA ASP A 152 -9.71 -9.16 26.39
C ASP A 152 -10.64 -8.00 26.80
N ALA A 153 -10.12 -6.80 27.11
CA ALA A 153 -10.93 -5.66 27.49
C ALA A 153 -11.76 -5.11 26.32
N ASN A 154 -12.96 -4.63 26.62
CA ASN A 154 -13.86 -4.04 25.66
C ASN A 154 -13.82 -2.51 25.71
N PHE A 155 -13.28 -1.88 24.67
CA PHE A 155 -13.21 -0.42 24.47
C PHE A 155 -14.15 0.08 23.35
N GLU A 156 -15.13 -0.71 22.91
CA GLU A 156 -15.95 -0.29 21.76
C GLU A 156 -16.49 1.13 21.95
N GLU A 157 -16.30 1.99 20.91
CA GLU A 157 -16.72 3.40 20.86
C GLU A 157 -16.05 4.33 21.89
N SER A 158 -15.01 3.89 22.64
CA SER A 158 -14.30 4.70 23.62
C SER A 158 -13.38 5.75 22.97
N ILE A 159 -12.98 6.74 23.77
CA ILE A 159 -12.07 7.83 23.40
C ILE A 159 -10.76 7.68 24.17
N LEU A 160 -9.65 7.46 23.48
CA LEU A 160 -8.29 7.34 24.01
C LEU A 160 -7.34 8.35 23.35
N ASN A 161 -7.86 9.51 22.90
CA ASN A 161 -7.03 10.51 22.24
C ASN A 161 -5.89 10.97 23.16
N GLY A 162 -4.66 10.97 22.66
CA GLY A 162 -3.48 11.35 23.43
C GLY A 162 -3.11 10.41 24.57
N ALA A 163 -3.81 9.30 24.77
CA ALA A 163 -3.50 8.34 25.83
C ALA A 163 -2.12 7.68 25.63
N ASP A 164 -1.41 7.43 26.73
CA ASP A 164 -0.14 6.70 26.71
C ASP A 164 -0.35 5.23 27.06
N LEU A 165 -0.29 4.37 26.04
CA LEU A 165 -0.42 2.93 26.11
C LEU A 165 0.93 2.22 25.91
N THR A 166 2.04 2.90 26.20
CA THR A 166 3.40 2.34 26.07
C THR A 166 3.52 1.03 26.86
N GLU A 167 3.99 -0.03 26.18
CA GLU A 167 4.16 -1.38 26.74
C GLU A 167 2.86 -2.04 27.27
N ALA A 168 1.68 -1.47 26.98
CA ALA A 168 0.40 -2.04 27.41
C ALA A 168 0.12 -3.39 26.70
N GLN A 169 -0.58 -4.31 27.40
CA GLN A 169 -1.03 -5.59 26.88
C GLN A 169 -2.50 -5.47 26.46
N LEU A 170 -2.76 -5.44 25.14
CA LEU A 170 -4.10 -5.29 24.54
C LEU A 170 -4.49 -6.55 23.74
N GLU A 171 -3.85 -7.69 24.00
CA GLU A 171 -4.13 -8.92 23.24
C GLU A 171 -5.63 -9.24 23.27
N ARG A 172 -6.21 -9.50 22.09
CA ARG A 172 -7.64 -9.78 21.87
C ARG A 172 -8.62 -8.67 22.33
N ALA A 173 -8.15 -7.49 22.73
CA ALA A 173 -9.04 -6.39 23.11
C ALA A 173 -9.92 -5.94 21.93
N ASN A 174 -11.11 -5.44 22.26
CA ASN A 174 -12.04 -4.83 21.31
C ASN A 174 -11.90 -3.31 21.27
N LEU A 175 -11.27 -2.76 20.23
CA LEU A 175 -11.08 -1.32 19.97
C LEU A 175 -11.95 -0.83 18.80
N ARG A 176 -13.05 -1.50 18.50
CA ARG A 176 -13.91 -1.11 17.36
C ARG A 176 -14.48 0.29 17.59
N LYS A 177 -14.45 1.10 16.50
CA LYS A 177 -14.95 2.49 16.48
C LYS A 177 -14.28 3.43 17.51
N CYS A 178 -13.20 3.03 18.18
CA CYS A 178 -12.46 3.88 19.11
C CYS A 178 -11.81 5.08 18.44
N LYS A 179 -11.57 6.12 19.23
CA LYS A 179 -10.76 7.27 18.84
C LYS A 179 -9.44 7.26 19.61
N LEU A 180 -8.31 7.00 18.90
CA LEU A 180 -6.96 6.96 19.48
C LEU A 180 -6.06 8.04 18.86
N VAL A 181 -6.63 9.14 18.41
CA VAL A 181 -5.87 10.17 17.68
C VAL A 181 -4.70 10.68 18.50
N GLY A 182 -3.46 10.51 17.98
CA GLY A 182 -2.23 10.94 18.66
C GLY A 182 -1.86 10.13 19.90
N ALA A 183 -2.49 8.99 20.16
CA ALA A 183 -2.10 8.10 21.26
C ALA A 183 -0.72 7.45 21.00
N THR A 184 -0.06 7.03 22.08
CA THR A 184 1.23 6.33 22.06
C THR A 184 1.03 4.87 22.41
N LEU A 185 1.42 3.94 21.50
CA LEU A 185 1.36 2.49 21.67
C LEU A 185 2.74 1.83 21.47
N ILE A 186 3.79 2.53 21.84
CA ILE A 186 5.17 2.04 21.68
C ILE A 186 5.34 0.72 22.45
N LYS A 187 5.85 -0.32 21.76
CA LYS A 187 6.07 -1.67 22.31
C LYS A 187 4.84 -2.34 22.91
N SER A 188 3.65 -1.86 22.60
CA SER A 188 2.41 -2.50 23.05
C SER A 188 2.18 -3.86 22.36
N ASN A 189 1.44 -4.74 23.02
CA ASN A 189 0.96 -6.00 22.46
C ASN A 189 -0.50 -5.85 22.01
N LEU A 190 -0.70 -5.80 20.69
CA LEU A 190 -1.99 -5.68 20.01
C LEU A 190 -2.33 -6.98 19.23
N ASN A 191 -1.75 -8.12 19.59
CA ASN A 191 -2.01 -9.36 18.87
C ASN A 191 -3.52 -9.69 18.91
N GLU A 192 -4.04 -10.08 17.75
CA GLU A 192 -5.45 -10.47 17.59
C GLU A 192 -6.48 -9.39 18.02
N VAL A 193 -6.05 -8.14 18.24
CA VAL A 193 -6.95 -7.02 18.53
C VAL A 193 -7.94 -6.78 17.40
N THR A 194 -9.14 -6.30 17.73
CA THR A 194 -10.15 -5.89 16.75
C THR A 194 -10.34 -4.37 16.79
N CYS A 195 -9.99 -3.67 15.67
CA CYS A 195 -10.01 -2.21 15.58
C CYS A 195 -10.96 -1.66 14.50
N GLY A 196 -11.82 -2.49 13.91
CA GLY A 196 -12.63 -2.08 12.76
C GLY A 196 -13.32 -0.73 12.93
N LEU A 197 -13.17 0.19 11.95
CA LEU A 197 -13.74 1.55 11.92
C LEU A 197 -13.16 2.53 12.95
N ALA A 198 -12.09 2.19 13.66
CA ALA A 198 -11.45 3.08 14.63
C ALA A 198 -10.63 4.19 13.94
N ASP A 199 -10.32 5.25 14.70
CA ASP A 199 -9.45 6.34 14.26
C ASP A 199 -8.12 6.30 15.03
N PHE A 200 -7.07 5.81 14.38
CA PHE A 200 -5.68 5.74 14.84
C PHE A 200 -4.81 6.80 14.16
N SER A 201 -5.38 7.90 13.72
CA SER A 201 -4.61 8.96 13.05
C SER A 201 -3.51 9.50 13.96
N ARG A 202 -2.27 9.61 13.41
CA ARG A 202 -1.07 10.08 14.12
C ARG A 202 -0.68 9.28 15.36
N VAL A 203 -1.11 8.03 15.45
CA VAL A 203 -0.69 7.12 16.53
C VAL A 203 0.78 6.72 16.36
N ASP A 204 1.48 6.51 17.48
CA ASP A 204 2.83 5.92 17.47
C ASP A 204 2.77 4.44 17.88
N LEU A 205 3.04 3.55 16.92
CA LEU A 205 3.07 2.10 17.05
C LEU A 205 4.51 1.54 16.95
N THR A 206 5.53 2.36 17.24
CA THR A 206 6.93 1.92 17.17
C THR A 206 7.14 0.67 18.01
N ASP A 207 7.80 -0.35 17.43
CA ASP A 207 8.06 -1.66 18.06
C ASP A 207 6.80 -2.42 18.54
N ALA A 208 5.58 -2.00 18.18
CA ALA A 208 4.34 -2.67 18.59
C ALA A 208 4.19 -4.05 17.92
N LYS A 209 3.52 -4.98 18.58
CA LYS A 209 3.16 -6.30 18.08
C LYS A 209 1.66 -6.34 17.81
N ALA A 210 1.27 -6.65 16.56
CA ALA A 210 -0.13 -6.72 16.13
C ALA A 210 -0.36 -7.89 15.17
N GLN A 211 0.21 -9.06 15.49
CA GLN A 211 0.04 -10.26 14.68
C GLN A 211 -1.42 -10.70 14.65
N GLY A 212 -1.94 -10.98 13.44
CA GLY A 212 -3.32 -11.43 13.27
C GLY A 212 -4.39 -10.38 13.57
N ALA A 213 -4.01 -9.16 13.92
CA ALA A 213 -4.92 -8.08 14.30
C ALA A 213 -5.85 -7.64 13.14
N ASP A 214 -7.06 -7.19 13.47
CA ASP A 214 -8.06 -6.69 12.53
C ASP A 214 -8.14 -5.16 12.53
N PHE A 215 -7.48 -4.54 11.55
CA PHE A 215 -7.48 -3.11 11.27
C PHE A 215 -8.29 -2.75 10.01
N ASN A 216 -9.28 -3.57 9.63
CA ASN A 216 -10.08 -3.28 8.45
C ASN A 216 -10.83 -1.95 8.57
N ARG A 217 -10.72 -1.08 7.52
CA ARG A 217 -11.37 0.24 7.44
C ARG A 217 -10.94 1.22 8.53
N VAL A 218 -9.80 1.03 9.16
CA VAL A 218 -9.23 1.93 10.18
C VAL A 218 -8.62 3.17 9.51
N LYS A 219 -8.71 4.33 10.16
CA LYS A 219 -7.97 5.54 9.77
C LYS A 219 -6.62 5.54 10.47
N LEU A 220 -5.53 5.63 9.71
CA LEU A 220 -4.15 5.54 10.17
C LEU A 220 -3.27 6.62 9.53
N SER A 221 -3.89 7.73 9.10
CA SER A 221 -3.15 8.82 8.45
C SER A 221 -2.10 9.42 9.40
N GLY A 222 -0.86 9.53 8.93
CA GLY A 222 0.28 10.04 9.70
C GLY A 222 0.74 9.12 10.84
N ALA A 223 0.24 7.88 10.93
CA ALA A 223 0.66 6.92 11.96
C ALA A 223 2.10 6.43 11.73
N ASN A 224 2.80 6.13 12.83
CA ASN A 224 4.16 5.61 12.82
C ASN A 224 4.18 4.13 13.25
N PHE A 225 4.61 3.25 12.33
CA PHE A 225 4.73 1.81 12.53
C PHE A 225 6.19 1.34 12.54
N THR A 226 7.15 2.24 12.78
CA THR A 226 8.58 1.89 12.70
C THR A 226 8.88 0.64 13.52
N ASP A 227 9.53 -0.36 12.84
CA ASP A 227 9.95 -1.63 13.43
C ASP A 227 8.83 -2.49 14.07
N ALA A 228 7.55 -2.19 13.81
CA ALA A 228 6.41 -2.94 14.34
C ALA A 228 6.21 -4.29 13.60
N ASP A 229 5.55 -5.25 14.27
CA ASP A 229 5.16 -6.53 13.67
C ASP A 229 3.65 -6.62 13.46
N PHE A 230 3.23 -6.47 12.21
CA PHE A 230 1.86 -6.59 11.71
C PHE A 230 1.70 -7.81 10.79
N SER A 231 2.49 -8.86 11.00
CA SER A 231 2.36 -10.07 10.20
C SER A 231 0.97 -10.70 10.35
N ASP A 232 0.46 -11.29 9.25
CA ASP A 232 -0.86 -11.91 9.18
C ASP A 232 -2.06 -10.97 9.47
N SER A 233 -1.85 -9.67 9.67
CA SER A 233 -2.90 -8.70 10.01
C SER A 233 -3.83 -8.39 8.83
N ARG A 234 -5.06 -7.95 9.13
CA ARG A 234 -6.07 -7.50 8.18
C ARG A 234 -6.15 -5.98 8.16
N LEU A 235 -5.80 -5.37 7.04
CA LEU A 235 -5.67 -3.93 6.85
C LEU A 235 -6.46 -3.47 5.60
N SER A 236 -7.44 -4.28 5.17
CA SER A 236 -8.19 -3.99 3.94
C SER A 236 -9.04 -2.73 4.08
N MET A 237 -9.06 -1.91 3.02
CA MET A 237 -9.80 -0.65 2.98
C MET A 237 -9.37 0.38 4.04
N ALA A 238 -8.24 0.17 4.74
CA ALA A 238 -7.69 1.12 5.69
C ALA A 238 -7.02 2.32 4.99
N VAL A 239 -6.94 3.45 5.70
CA VAL A 239 -6.41 4.72 5.16
C VAL A 239 -5.11 5.09 5.86
N PHE A 240 -4.00 5.12 5.11
CA PHE A 240 -2.63 5.33 5.61
C PHE A 240 -1.94 6.56 4.97
N PHE A 241 -2.68 7.58 4.64
CA PHE A 241 -2.07 8.76 4.03
C PHE A 241 -0.87 9.27 4.85
N GLU A 242 0.31 9.36 4.21
CA GLU A 242 1.59 9.80 4.84
C GLU A 242 2.03 8.97 6.07
N ALA A 243 1.59 7.72 6.21
CA ALA A 243 2.05 6.84 7.30
C ALA A 243 3.49 6.35 7.07
N THR A 244 4.18 6.05 8.17
CA THR A 244 5.57 5.54 8.17
C THR A 244 5.61 4.08 8.58
N PHE A 245 6.23 3.23 7.72
CA PHE A 245 6.36 1.78 7.87
C PHE A 245 7.83 1.32 7.79
N LYS A 246 8.75 2.15 8.25
CA LYS A 246 10.17 1.81 8.20
C LYS A 246 10.46 0.54 9.01
N GLY A 247 11.07 -0.48 8.37
CA GLY A 247 11.43 -1.74 9.04
C GLY A 247 10.24 -2.61 9.45
N THR A 248 9.00 -2.19 9.22
CA THR A 248 7.79 -2.89 9.64
C THR A 248 7.66 -4.26 8.97
N ASN A 249 7.26 -5.27 9.74
CA ASN A 249 6.95 -6.60 9.24
C ASN A 249 5.45 -6.73 8.91
N PHE A 250 5.14 -6.83 7.61
CA PHE A 250 3.80 -7.09 7.05
C PHE A 250 3.74 -8.43 6.33
N ASN A 251 4.53 -9.41 6.72
CA ASN A 251 4.49 -10.73 6.08
C ASN A 251 3.07 -11.29 6.10
N ARG A 252 2.54 -11.65 4.92
CA ARG A 252 1.17 -12.16 4.72
C ARG A 252 0.02 -11.21 5.12
N ALA A 253 0.29 -9.95 5.42
CA ALA A 253 -0.73 -8.95 5.74
C ALA A 253 -1.66 -8.67 4.54
N GLN A 254 -2.91 -8.26 4.81
CA GLN A 254 -3.94 -8.03 3.81
C GLN A 254 -4.28 -6.53 3.70
N PHE A 255 -3.87 -5.91 2.58
CA PHE A 255 -4.09 -4.49 2.28
C PHE A 255 -5.06 -4.26 1.10
N LYS A 256 -5.99 -5.18 0.84
CA LYS A 256 -6.89 -5.05 -0.31
C LYS A 256 -7.62 -3.72 -0.33
N GLY A 257 -7.48 -2.96 -1.42
CA GLY A 257 -8.16 -1.69 -1.61
C GLY A 257 -7.79 -0.60 -0.59
N SER A 258 -6.71 -0.76 0.18
CA SER A 258 -6.25 0.26 1.13
C SER A 258 -5.66 1.48 0.42
N LYS A 259 -5.72 2.65 1.09
CA LYS A 259 -5.15 3.92 0.61
C LYS A 259 -3.81 4.16 1.30
N LEU A 260 -2.70 3.99 0.58
CA LEU A 260 -1.32 4.06 1.05
C LEU A 260 -0.55 5.22 0.39
N VAL A 261 -1.30 6.25 -0.05
CA VAL A 261 -0.74 7.39 -0.79
C VAL A 261 0.29 8.12 0.05
N LYS A 262 1.49 8.40 -0.55
CA LYS A 262 2.62 9.09 0.07
C LYS A 262 3.21 8.39 1.31
N SER A 263 2.86 7.14 1.57
CA SER A 263 3.41 6.39 2.71
C SER A 263 4.86 5.94 2.49
N MET A 264 5.58 5.66 3.58
CA MET A 264 7.00 5.29 3.56
C MET A 264 7.22 3.86 4.05
N PHE A 265 7.60 2.95 3.14
CA PHE A 265 7.87 1.53 3.41
C PHE A 265 9.38 1.18 3.38
N THR A 266 10.24 2.15 3.59
CA THR A 266 11.69 1.90 3.52
C THR A 266 12.08 0.69 4.37
N ASP A 267 12.75 -0.30 3.74
CA ASP A 267 13.21 -1.54 4.36
C ASP A 267 12.11 -2.40 5.01
N ALA A 268 10.83 -2.17 4.70
CA ALA A 268 9.72 -2.99 5.21
C ALA A 268 9.68 -4.38 4.56
N CYS A 269 9.09 -5.35 5.27
CA CYS A 269 8.84 -6.70 4.78
C CYS A 269 7.36 -6.90 4.43
N LEU A 270 7.05 -7.00 3.14
CA LEU A 270 5.71 -7.26 2.58
C LEU A 270 5.66 -8.62 1.86
N THR A 271 6.51 -9.57 2.27
CA THR A 271 6.56 -10.90 1.67
C THR A 271 5.18 -11.56 1.71
N ARG A 272 4.67 -11.96 0.54
CA ARG A 272 3.33 -12.56 0.37
C ARG A 272 2.15 -11.69 0.83
N ALA A 273 2.36 -10.40 1.07
CA ALA A 273 1.26 -9.47 1.38
C ALA A 273 0.28 -9.35 0.20
N ASP A 274 -0.99 -9.11 0.51
CA ASP A 274 -2.04 -8.91 -0.50
C ASP A 274 -2.41 -7.42 -0.60
N LEU A 275 -1.84 -6.75 -1.60
CA LEU A 275 -2.06 -5.34 -1.92
C LEU A 275 -2.96 -5.18 -3.16
N THR A 276 -3.79 -6.19 -3.47
CA THR A 276 -4.67 -6.16 -4.65
C THR A 276 -5.56 -4.92 -4.63
N GLY A 277 -5.48 -4.11 -5.68
CA GLY A 277 -6.27 -2.87 -5.81
C GLY A 277 -5.90 -1.76 -4.83
N ALA A 278 -4.80 -1.87 -4.06
CA ALA A 278 -4.36 -0.82 -3.16
C ALA A 278 -3.83 0.40 -3.94
N ASP A 279 -3.96 1.59 -3.36
CA ASP A 279 -3.37 2.83 -3.89
C ASP A 279 -2.09 3.20 -3.14
N LEU A 280 -0.94 3.00 -3.80
CA LEU A 280 0.40 3.33 -3.32
C LEU A 280 0.98 4.54 -4.08
N SER A 281 0.15 5.35 -4.73
CA SER A 281 0.63 6.49 -5.52
C SER A 281 1.53 7.39 -4.67
N ASP A 282 2.66 7.83 -5.25
CA ASP A 282 3.67 8.66 -4.60
C ASP A 282 4.34 8.03 -3.34
N ALA A 283 4.10 6.75 -3.04
CA ALA A 283 4.72 6.08 -1.90
C ALA A 283 6.20 5.78 -2.14
N THR A 284 6.97 5.64 -1.04
CA THR A 284 8.38 5.24 -1.06
C THR A 284 8.51 3.80 -0.58
N LEU A 285 8.90 2.89 -1.48
CA LEU A 285 9.13 1.47 -1.22
C LEU A 285 10.62 1.09 -1.43
N LYS A 286 11.54 2.01 -1.18
CA LYS A 286 12.96 1.76 -1.36
C LYS A 286 13.45 0.63 -0.44
N GLY A 287 14.15 -0.37 -1.02
CA GLY A 287 14.68 -1.51 -0.25
C GLY A 287 13.60 -2.44 0.30
N THR A 288 12.35 -2.25 -0.04
CA THR A 288 11.22 -3.05 0.46
C THR A 288 11.24 -4.46 -0.10
N ASN A 289 10.97 -5.46 0.76
CA ASN A 289 10.82 -6.84 0.33
C ASN A 289 9.34 -7.18 0.03
N LEU A 290 9.02 -7.30 -1.26
CA LEU A 290 7.70 -7.63 -1.80
C LEU A 290 7.68 -9.02 -2.45
N LEU A 291 8.59 -9.92 -2.05
CA LEU A 291 8.67 -11.28 -2.61
C LEU A 291 7.30 -11.96 -2.58
N ARG A 292 6.82 -12.40 -3.76
CA ARG A 292 5.52 -13.06 -3.94
C ARG A 292 4.32 -12.25 -3.47
N ALA A 293 4.43 -10.94 -3.34
CA ALA A 293 3.31 -10.07 -3.01
C ALA A 293 2.28 -10.02 -4.15
N LYS A 294 1.00 -9.81 -3.80
CA LYS A 294 -0.08 -9.63 -4.76
C LYS A 294 -0.37 -8.14 -4.91
N LEU A 295 -0.11 -7.61 -6.09
CA LEU A 295 -0.29 -6.19 -6.45
C LEU A 295 -1.21 -6.05 -7.67
N GLY A 296 -2.04 -7.08 -7.95
CA GLY A 296 -2.95 -7.06 -9.09
C GLY A 296 -3.87 -5.84 -9.08
N GLY A 297 -3.82 -5.02 -10.14
CA GLY A 297 -4.60 -3.79 -10.25
C GLY A 297 -4.23 -2.67 -9.28
N ALA A 298 -3.14 -2.78 -8.53
CA ALA A 298 -2.69 -1.73 -7.62
C ALA A 298 -2.25 -0.46 -8.39
N LEU A 299 -2.43 0.70 -7.77
CA LEU A 299 -1.95 1.98 -8.27
C LEU A 299 -0.59 2.30 -7.63
N LEU A 300 0.46 2.30 -8.44
CA LEU A 300 1.86 2.55 -8.05
C LEU A 300 2.44 3.74 -8.83
N ARG A 301 1.60 4.73 -9.16
CA ARG A 301 2.03 5.88 -9.94
C ARG A 301 3.05 6.71 -9.18
N ARG A 302 4.17 7.06 -9.86
CA ARG A 302 5.26 7.86 -9.27
C ARG A 302 5.88 7.27 -8.00
N THR A 303 5.67 5.98 -7.73
CA THR A 303 6.28 5.30 -6.58
C THR A 303 7.79 5.15 -6.73
N HIS A 304 8.50 5.13 -5.60
CA HIS A 304 9.92 4.86 -5.49
C HIS A 304 10.15 3.40 -5.05
N LEU A 305 10.50 2.54 -6.00
CA LEU A 305 10.76 1.10 -5.82
C LEU A 305 12.26 0.75 -6.02
N THR A 306 13.15 1.73 -5.94
CA THR A 306 14.58 1.50 -6.12
C THR A 306 15.10 0.46 -5.12
N ASP A 307 15.91 -0.49 -5.60
CA ASP A 307 16.53 -1.58 -4.80
C ASP A 307 15.51 -2.49 -4.09
N SER A 308 14.23 -2.52 -4.49
CA SER A 308 13.22 -3.39 -3.88
C SER A 308 13.19 -4.78 -4.54
N ASN A 309 12.77 -5.79 -3.75
CA ASN A 309 12.59 -7.15 -4.21
C ASN A 309 11.10 -7.45 -4.49
N LEU A 310 10.76 -7.65 -5.76
CA LEU A 310 9.42 -8.05 -6.25
C LEU A 310 9.49 -9.40 -7.00
N GLN A 311 10.46 -10.25 -6.70
CA GLN A 311 10.57 -11.57 -7.34
C GLN A 311 9.29 -12.37 -7.15
N GLU A 312 8.83 -13.01 -8.23
CA GLU A 312 7.59 -13.80 -8.26
C GLU A 312 6.31 -13.01 -7.81
N ALA A 313 6.35 -11.67 -7.72
CA ALA A 313 5.18 -10.87 -7.39
C ALA A 313 4.17 -10.84 -8.54
N ASP A 314 2.87 -10.70 -8.19
CA ASP A 314 1.80 -10.52 -9.17
C ASP A 314 1.42 -9.04 -9.30
N LEU A 315 1.84 -8.41 -10.39
CA LEU A 315 1.54 -7.01 -10.77
C LEU A 315 0.60 -6.95 -11.98
N ASN A 316 -0.15 -8.03 -12.26
CA ASN A 316 -1.05 -8.03 -13.41
C ASN A 316 -1.99 -6.81 -13.40
N ILE A 317 -2.08 -6.09 -14.52
CA ILE A 317 -2.86 -4.84 -14.70
C ILE A 317 -2.52 -3.68 -13.74
N ALA A 318 -1.43 -3.77 -12.96
CA ALA A 318 -1.00 -2.67 -12.09
C ALA A 318 -0.59 -1.43 -12.90
N ASP A 319 -0.70 -0.24 -12.28
CA ASP A 319 -0.31 1.04 -12.88
C ASP A 319 0.94 1.61 -12.19
N LEU A 320 2.10 1.47 -12.85
CA LEU A 320 3.41 1.97 -12.43
C LEU A 320 3.87 3.16 -13.30
N THR A 321 2.95 3.90 -13.87
CA THR A 321 3.26 5.05 -14.72
C THR A 321 4.14 6.05 -13.96
N HIS A 322 5.29 6.44 -14.55
CA HIS A 322 6.32 7.30 -13.96
C HIS A 322 6.99 6.76 -12.67
N ALA A 323 6.85 5.48 -12.33
CA ALA A 323 7.51 4.89 -11.17
C ALA A 323 9.04 4.81 -11.35
N GLN A 324 9.77 4.82 -10.25
CA GLN A 324 11.22 4.68 -10.17
C GLN A 324 11.57 3.27 -9.69
N LEU A 325 12.04 2.42 -10.60
CA LEU A 325 12.32 0.99 -10.39
C LEU A 325 13.80 0.66 -10.69
N LYS A 326 14.70 1.60 -10.48
CA LYS A 326 16.12 1.34 -10.71
C LYS A 326 16.62 0.19 -9.82
N MET A 327 17.31 -0.78 -10.44
CA MET A 327 17.86 -1.95 -9.73
C MET A 327 16.81 -2.79 -8.99
N VAL A 328 15.56 -2.75 -9.40
CA VAL A 328 14.49 -3.59 -8.86
C VAL A 328 14.68 -5.05 -9.29
N GLU A 329 14.37 -5.98 -8.41
CA GLU A 329 14.33 -7.42 -8.69
C GLU A 329 12.89 -7.85 -9.01
N LEU A 330 12.63 -8.30 -10.24
CA LEU A 330 11.33 -8.71 -10.77
C LEU A 330 11.39 -10.10 -11.44
N ASP A 331 12.41 -10.92 -11.13
CA ASP A 331 12.57 -12.22 -11.73
C ASP A 331 11.34 -13.10 -11.51
N GLY A 332 10.81 -13.66 -12.58
CA GLY A 332 9.62 -14.48 -12.56
C GLY A 332 8.31 -13.76 -12.20
N ALA A 333 8.33 -12.42 -12.06
CA ALA A 333 7.13 -11.64 -11.73
C ALA A 333 6.10 -11.66 -12.87
N ASN A 334 4.82 -11.55 -12.51
CA ASN A 334 3.71 -11.41 -13.44
C ASN A 334 3.34 -9.93 -13.62
N LEU A 335 3.78 -9.32 -14.72
CA LEU A 335 3.49 -7.94 -15.14
C LEU A 335 2.53 -7.91 -16.36
N GLY A 336 1.70 -8.92 -16.54
CA GLY A 336 0.76 -8.96 -17.65
C GLY A 336 -0.12 -7.71 -17.70
N ARG A 337 -0.19 -7.04 -18.86
CA ARG A 337 -0.98 -5.81 -19.07
C ARG A 337 -0.62 -4.63 -18.13
N VAL A 338 0.54 -4.65 -17.52
CA VAL A 338 1.03 -3.57 -16.65
C VAL A 338 1.14 -2.25 -17.42
N LYS A 339 0.98 -1.13 -16.70
CA LYS A 339 1.31 0.20 -17.24
C LYS A 339 2.60 0.69 -16.60
N LEU A 340 3.64 0.86 -17.42
CA LEU A 340 4.98 1.31 -17.06
C LEU A 340 5.42 2.51 -17.92
N ASN A 341 4.47 3.25 -18.49
CA ASN A 341 4.77 4.39 -19.35
C ASN A 341 5.69 5.39 -18.62
N ASN A 342 6.81 5.74 -19.26
CA ASN A 342 7.82 6.66 -18.75
C ASN A 342 8.41 6.27 -17.36
N ALA A 343 8.33 5.00 -16.97
CA ALA A 343 8.99 4.50 -15.77
C ALA A 343 10.51 4.40 -15.98
N SER A 344 11.25 4.47 -14.87
CA SER A 344 12.71 4.35 -14.82
C SER A 344 13.09 2.99 -14.25
N MET A 345 13.61 2.08 -15.09
CA MET A 345 13.91 0.67 -14.74
C MET A 345 15.36 0.29 -15.07
N GLN A 346 16.29 1.26 -15.01
CA GLN A 346 17.68 0.98 -15.31
C GLN A 346 18.26 -0.11 -14.42
N LYS A 347 18.93 -1.08 -15.03
CA LYS A 347 19.55 -2.22 -14.36
C LYS A 347 18.56 -3.09 -13.56
N ALA A 348 17.28 -3.06 -13.90
CA ALA A 348 16.29 -3.96 -13.33
C ALA A 348 16.55 -5.41 -13.75
N GLN A 349 16.21 -6.37 -12.86
CA GLN A 349 16.26 -7.81 -13.12
C GLN A 349 14.84 -8.30 -13.42
N LEU A 350 14.60 -8.81 -14.64
CA LEU A 350 13.28 -9.25 -15.12
C LEU A 350 13.37 -10.61 -15.82
N THR A 351 14.33 -11.44 -15.40
CA THR A 351 14.52 -12.75 -16.05
C THR A 351 13.24 -13.59 -15.93
N LYS A 352 12.80 -14.15 -17.06
CA LYS A 352 11.57 -14.96 -17.14
C LYS A 352 10.30 -14.24 -16.67
N ALA A 353 10.29 -12.92 -16.51
CA ALA A 353 9.10 -12.16 -16.16
C ALA A 353 8.06 -12.23 -17.28
N ASN A 354 6.77 -12.19 -16.91
CA ASN A 354 5.68 -12.06 -17.88
C ASN A 354 5.25 -10.60 -17.99
N ILE A 355 5.57 -9.95 -19.12
CA ILE A 355 5.25 -8.52 -19.36
C ILE A 355 4.25 -8.43 -20.55
N SER A 356 3.64 -9.54 -20.94
CA SER A 356 2.80 -9.62 -22.13
C SER A 356 1.69 -8.56 -22.13
N LYS A 357 1.51 -7.91 -23.31
CA LYS A 357 0.54 -6.83 -23.54
C LYS A 357 0.71 -5.62 -22.60
N GLY A 358 1.89 -5.47 -21.99
CA GLY A 358 2.25 -4.32 -21.16
C GLY A 358 2.34 -3.03 -21.97
N LYS A 359 2.11 -1.89 -21.32
CA LYS A 359 2.29 -0.55 -21.86
C LYS A 359 3.57 0.06 -21.29
N LEU A 360 4.65 0.05 -22.06
CA LEU A 360 6.00 0.47 -21.67
C LEU A 360 6.52 1.62 -22.55
N SER A 361 5.63 2.39 -23.15
CA SER A 361 6.02 3.52 -23.99
C SER A 361 6.90 4.51 -23.24
N GLY A 362 8.08 4.85 -23.79
CA GLY A 362 9.04 5.76 -23.18
C GLY A 362 9.75 5.24 -21.93
N VAL A 363 9.61 3.97 -21.56
CA VAL A 363 10.33 3.37 -20.40
C VAL A 363 11.84 3.40 -20.62
N ASP A 364 12.61 3.60 -19.54
CA ASP A 364 14.08 3.45 -19.55
C ASP A 364 14.49 2.13 -18.89
N LEU A 365 14.84 1.14 -19.70
CA LEU A 365 15.32 -0.19 -19.31
C LEU A 365 16.84 -0.36 -19.52
N SER A 366 17.59 0.74 -19.67
CA SER A 366 19.02 0.66 -19.98
C SER A 366 19.77 -0.23 -18.99
N GLY A 367 20.51 -1.23 -19.53
CA GLY A 367 21.28 -2.21 -18.76
C GLY A 367 20.44 -3.21 -17.96
N ALA A 368 19.14 -3.32 -18.20
CA ALA A 368 18.28 -4.30 -17.54
C ALA A 368 18.49 -5.71 -18.12
N ASP A 369 18.19 -6.75 -17.34
CA ASP A 369 18.15 -8.14 -17.76
C ASP A 369 16.69 -8.60 -17.95
N LEU A 370 16.30 -8.85 -19.19
CA LEU A 370 14.99 -9.34 -19.62
C LEU A 370 15.10 -10.74 -20.27
N SER A 371 16.21 -11.45 -19.99
CA SER A 371 16.47 -12.73 -20.64
C SER A 371 15.37 -13.76 -20.36
N GLY A 372 14.87 -14.37 -21.41
CA GLY A 372 13.79 -15.35 -21.37
C GLY A 372 12.42 -14.81 -20.93
N SER A 373 12.24 -13.49 -20.85
CA SER A 373 10.95 -12.86 -20.52
C SER A 373 9.90 -13.04 -21.63
N ASN A 374 8.63 -13.04 -21.24
CA ASN A 374 7.50 -12.98 -22.17
C ASN A 374 7.04 -11.53 -22.34
N MET A 375 7.35 -10.94 -23.51
CA MET A 375 7.00 -9.57 -23.89
C MET A 375 6.04 -9.53 -25.09
N ARG A 376 5.31 -10.62 -25.35
CA ARG A 376 4.40 -10.72 -26.48
C ARG A 376 3.38 -9.58 -26.51
N GLY A 377 3.31 -8.87 -27.64
CA GLY A 377 2.37 -7.76 -27.84
C GLY A 377 2.60 -6.56 -26.92
N THR A 378 3.79 -6.41 -26.35
CA THR A 378 4.17 -5.29 -25.49
C THR A 378 4.39 -4.02 -26.29
N ASP A 379 3.91 -2.88 -25.82
CA ASP A 379 4.19 -1.56 -26.39
C ASP A 379 5.44 -0.95 -25.75
N LEU A 380 6.53 -0.90 -26.52
CA LEU A 380 7.84 -0.33 -26.18
C LEU A 380 8.15 0.90 -27.05
N THR A 381 7.13 1.57 -27.57
CA THR A 381 7.32 2.75 -28.44
C THR A 381 8.20 3.80 -27.76
N GLY A 382 9.30 4.17 -28.42
CA GLY A 382 10.26 5.17 -27.91
C GLY A 382 11.02 4.74 -26.64
N ALA A 383 10.97 3.47 -26.25
CA ALA A 383 11.69 2.94 -25.09
C ALA A 383 13.21 3.04 -25.23
N LYS A 384 13.93 3.23 -24.11
CA LYS A 384 15.39 3.12 -24.04
C LYS A 384 15.77 1.73 -23.54
N LEU A 385 16.38 0.97 -24.46
CA LEU A 385 16.80 -0.41 -24.26
C LEU A 385 18.32 -0.56 -24.49
N ILE A 386 19.10 0.46 -24.11
CA ILE A 386 20.54 0.50 -24.37
C ILE A 386 21.28 -0.50 -23.46
N GLY A 387 22.03 -1.42 -24.06
CA GLY A 387 22.78 -2.44 -23.33
C GLY A 387 21.90 -3.43 -22.56
N VAL A 388 20.66 -3.63 -23.01
CA VAL A 388 19.71 -4.57 -22.39
C VAL A 388 20.00 -6.01 -22.82
N ASP A 389 19.78 -6.98 -21.92
CA ASP A 389 19.75 -8.40 -22.27
C ASP A 389 18.30 -8.85 -22.54
N LEU A 390 17.99 -9.16 -23.78
CA LEU A 390 16.75 -9.73 -24.29
C LEU A 390 16.98 -11.14 -24.85
N SER A 391 18.08 -11.80 -24.49
CA SER A 391 18.39 -13.13 -24.99
C SER A 391 17.24 -14.10 -24.72
N ARG A 392 16.77 -14.79 -25.76
CA ARG A 392 15.66 -15.75 -25.70
C ARG A 392 14.33 -15.17 -25.23
N ALA A 393 14.15 -13.85 -25.22
CA ALA A 393 12.87 -13.21 -24.92
C ALA A 393 11.85 -13.46 -26.05
N ASP A 394 10.56 -13.57 -25.69
CA ASP A 394 9.43 -13.61 -26.62
C ASP A 394 8.87 -12.20 -26.85
N LEU A 395 9.23 -11.60 -28.00
CA LEU A 395 8.81 -10.26 -28.41
C LEU A 395 7.82 -10.33 -29.60
N ILE A 396 7.17 -11.48 -29.80
CA ILE A 396 6.23 -11.64 -30.93
C ILE A 396 5.17 -10.55 -30.86
N GLU A 397 4.94 -9.87 -32.00
CA GLU A 397 3.97 -8.78 -32.14
C GLU A 397 4.25 -7.56 -31.23
N ALA A 398 5.43 -7.44 -30.61
CA ALA A 398 5.80 -6.27 -29.81
C ALA A 398 5.96 -5.02 -30.73
N VAL A 399 5.65 -3.85 -30.15
CA VAL A 399 5.82 -2.55 -30.80
C VAL A 399 7.06 -1.86 -30.23
N LEU A 400 8.12 -1.77 -31.07
CA LEU A 400 9.42 -1.18 -30.74
C LEU A 400 9.71 0.04 -31.64
N GLU A 401 8.65 0.67 -32.14
CA GLU A 401 8.79 1.84 -33.03
C GLU A 401 9.53 2.97 -32.30
N ASN A 402 10.58 3.53 -32.96
CA ASN A 402 11.47 4.56 -32.42
C ASN A 402 12.24 4.13 -31.13
N ALA A 403 12.31 2.85 -30.79
CA ALA A 403 13.05 2.37 -29.62
C ALA A 403 14.57 2.45 -29.85
N GLN A 404 15.32 2.71 -28.75
CA GLN A 404 16.78 2.74 -28.73
C GLN A 404 17.30 1.41 -28.15
N ILE A 405 17.80 0.53 -29.01
CA ILE A 405 18.19 -0.86 -28.66
C ILE A 405 19.71 -1.07 -28.89
N LYS A 406 20.50 0.01 -28.80
CA LYS A 406 21.95 -0.06 -29.07
C LYS A 406 22.70 -0.96 -28.10
N ASN A 407 23.76 -1.63 -28.65
CA ASN A 407 24.66 -2.45 -27.84
C ASN A 407 23.94 -3.51 -26.99
N SER A 408 22.84 -4.05 -27.46
CA SER A 408 21.94 -4.95 -26.72
C SER A 408 22.06 -6.38 -27.20
N PHE A 409 21.69 -7.32 -26.32
CA PHE A 409 21.76 -8.76 -26.59
C PHE A 409 20.37 -9.30 -26.86
N LEU A 410 20.11 -9.73 -28.11
CA LEU A 410 18.85 -10.33 -28.57
C LEU A 410 19.09 -11.76 -29.08
N THR A 411 20.15 -12.41 -28.64
CA THR A 411 20.56 -13.74 -29.12
C THR A 411 19.42 -14.75 -28.93
N GLY A 412 18.95 -15.32 -30.03
CA GLY A 412 17.86 -16.30 -30.03
C GLY A 412 16.50 -15.77 -29.58
N ALA A 413 16.30 -14.45 -29.47
CA ALA A 413 15.01 -13.85 -29.22
C ALA A 413 14.02 -14.11 -30.35
N ASP A 414 12.72 -14.22 -30.03
CA ASP A 414 11.64 -14.30 -31.01
C ASP A 414 10.97 -12.92 -31.18
N ILE A 415 11.31 -12.24 -32.28
CA ILE A 415 10.82 -10.89 -32.59
C ILE A 415 9.89 -10.96 -33.82
N SER A 416 9.30 -12.14 -34.07
CA SER A 416 8.45 -12.37 -35.23
C SER A 416 7.24 -11.43 -35.22
N SER A 417 6.94 -10.83 -36.37
CA SER A 417 5.84 -9.88 -36.56
C SER A 417 5.93 -8.60 -35.70
N ALA A 418 7.06 -8.33 -35.04
CA ALA A 418 7.25 -7.10 -34.27
C ALA A 418 7.42 -5.87 -35.19
N ASN A 419 7.00 -4.69 -34.66
CA ASN A 419 7.19 -3.40 -35.31
C ASN A 419 8.44 -2.70 -34.78
N LEU A 420 9.55 -2.72 -35.52
CA LEU A 420 10.82 -2.05 -35.21
C LEU A 420 11.06 -0.83 -36.13
N LYS A 421 10.03 -0.24 -36.69
CA LYS A 421 10.17 0.92 -37.56
C LYS A 421 10.93 2.05 -36.86
N ASN A 422 11.91 2.64 -37.58
CA ASN A 422 12.77 3.72 -37.07
C ASN A 422 13.57 3.37 -35.81
N SER A 423 13.61 2.12 -35.35
CA SER A 423 14.38 1.72 -34.17
C SER A 423 15.90 1.77 -34.43
N ASP A 424 16.65 1.90 -33.35
CA ASP A 424 18.12 1.97 -33.40
C ASP A 424 18.72 0.74 -32.70
N LEU A 425 19.21 -0.20 -33.52
CA LEU A 425 19.83 -1.46 -33.12
C LEU A 425 21.35 -1.46 -33.43
N GLU A 426 21.98 -0.27 -33.51
CA GLU A 426 23.42 -0.16 -33.77
C GLU A 426 24.22 -1.05 -32.79
N GLU A 427 25.13 -1.86 -33.33
CA GLU A 427 26.04 -2.77 -32.61
C GLU A 427 25.33 -3.79 -31.69
N SER A 428 24.08 -4.14 -31.98
CA SER A 428 23.34 -5.16 -31.20
C SER A 428 23.57 -6.57 -31.76
N ASP A 429 23.50 -7.57 -30.83
CA ASP A 429 23.62 -8.98 -31.19
C ASP A 429 22.25 -9.65 -31.34
N LEU A 430 21.85 -9.89 -32.59
CA LEU A 430 20.62 -10.60 -32.95
C LEU A 430 20.96 -12.02 -33.51
N SER A 431 22.11 -12.59 -33.15
CA SER A 431 22.51 -13.89 -33.70
C SER A 431 21.49 -14.97 -33.33
N GLY A 432 21.06 -15.73 -34.36
CA GLY A 432 20.03 -16.75 -34.23
C GLY A 432 18.65 -16.25 -33.83
N ALA A 433 18.40 -14.94 -33.80
CA ALA A 433 17.08 -14.39 -33.52
C ALA A 433 16.08 -14.70 -34.65
N LYS A 434 14.78 -14.78 -34.28
CA LYS A 434 13.69 -14.93 -35.27
C LYS A 434 13.04 -13.56 -35.49
N LEU A 435 13.11 -13.09 -36.72
CA LEU A 435 12.54 -11.83 -37.21
C LEU A 435 11.52 -12.06 -38.33
N THR A 436 10.95 -13.26 -38.43
CA THR A 436 9.99 -13.61 -39.48
C THR A 436 8.84 -12.60 -39.49
N LYS A 437 8.62 -11.96 -40.65
CA LYS A 437 7.60 -10.91 -40.86
C LYS A 437 7.80 -9.64 -40.03
N ALA A 438 8.93 -9.45 -39.37
CA ALA A 438 9.22 -8.23 -38.60
C ALA A 438 9.30 -7.00 -39.54
N GLN A 439 8.91 -5.83 -39.02
CA GLN A 439 8.89 -4.56 -39.73
C GLN A 439 10.04 -3.67 -39.27
N LEU A 440 11.12 -3.58 -40.04
CA LEU A 440 12.32 -2.79 -39.75
C LEU A 440 12.50 -1.61 -40.72
N LEU A 441 11.41 -1.09 -41.26
CA LEU A 441 11.45 0.08 -42.14
C LEU A 441 12.26 1.21 -41.49
N GLN A 442 13.33 1.67 -42.16
CA GLN A 442 14.21 2.76 -41.72
C GLN A 442 14.94 2.49 -40.37
N ALA A 443 14.99 1.26 -39.89
CA ALA A 443 15.76 0.90 -38.72
C ALA A 443 17.27 1.08 -38.93
N ASN A 444 18.02 1.42 -37.88
CA ASN A 444 19.48 1.47 -37.88
C ASN A 444 20.07 0.18 -37.30
N LEU A 445 20.71 -0.64 -38.12
CA LEU A 445 21.39 -1.88 -37.73
C LEU A 445 22.89 -1.82 -38.09
N LYS A 446 23.49 -0.64 -38.07
CA LYS A 446 24.93 -0.49 -38.34
C LYS A 446 25.74 -1.37 -37.41
N GLY A 447 26.61 -2.24 -37.93
CA GLY A 447 27.46 -3.15 -37.16
C GLY A 447 26.68 -4.24 -36.39
N ALA A 448 25.37 -4.38 -36.59
CA ALA A 448 24.58 -5.39 -35.89
C ALA A 448 24.98 -6.82 -36.33
N ASN A 449 24.93 -7.77 -35.41
CA ASN A 449 25.20 -9.19 -35.65
C ASN A 449 23.87 -9.95 -35.87
N LEU A 450 23.59 -10.32 -37.11
CA LEU A 450 22.43 -11.10 -37.57
C LEU A 450 22.85 -12.52 -38.00
N HIS A 451 24.01 -13.03 -37.51
CA HIS A 451 24.50 -14.35 -37.86
C HIS A 451 23.44 -15.43 -37.64
N ARG A 452 23.10 -16.18 -38.68
CA ARG A 452 22.06 -17.22 -38.65
C ARG A 452 20.68 -16.76 -38.18
N ALA A 453 20.38 -15.47 -38.22
CA ALA A 453 19.05 -14.98 -37.95
C ALA A 453 18.04 -15.45 -38.99
N ASP A 454 16.78 -15.61 -38.58
CA ASP A 454 15.66 -15.93 -39.48
C ASP A 454 14.90 -14.64 -39.80
N LEU A 455 15.09 -14.16 -41.05
CA LEU A 455 14.55 -12.90 -41.56
C LEU A 455 13.48 -13.14 -42.63
N GLU A 456 12.95 -14.37 -42.74
CA GLU A 456 11.97 -14.71 -43.77
C GLU A 456 10.77 -13.75 -43.76
N HIS A 457 10.40 -13.20 -44.93
CA HIS A 457 9.32 -12.22 -45.12
C HIS A 457 9.49 -10.91 -44.33
N ALA A 458 10.65 -10.63 -43.71
CA ALA A 458 10.86 -9.40 -42.95
C ALA A 458 11.03 -8.19 -43.88
N ASN A 459 10.63 -7.02 -43.41
CA ASN A 459 10.71 -5.77 -44.15
C ASN A 459 11.85 -4.86 -43.64
N PHE A 460 12.98 -4.88 -44.31
CA PHE A 460 14.16 -4.02 -44.10
C PHE A 460 14.24 -2.86 -45.11
N SER A 461 13.14 -2.50 -45.76
CA SER A 461 13.18 -1.42 -46.73
C SER A 461 13.70 -0.12 -46.10
N GLN A 462 14.65 0.54 -46.80
CA GLN A 462 15.33 1.75 -46.33
C GLN A 462 16.11 1.60 -44.98
N ALA A 463 16.28 0.39 -44.49
CA ALA A 463 17.08 0.15 -43.26
C ALA A 463 18.58 0.40 -43.54
N LYS A 464 19.32 0.75 -42.47
CA LYS A 464 20.77 0.98 -42.50
C LYS A 464 21.48 -0.22 -41.88
N LEU A 465 22.18 -1.02 -42.65
CA LEU A 465 22.93 -2.21 -42.22
C LEU A 465 24.42 -2.13 -42.61
N PRO A 466 25.08 -0.95 -42.64
CA PRO A 466 26.49 -0.94 -42.99
C PRO A 466 27.29 -1.75 -41.96
N GLN A 467 28.21 -2.59 -42.46
CA GLN A 467 29.06 -3.47 -41.63
C GLN A 467 28.27 -4.52 -40.81
N ALA A 468 27.00 -4.78 -41.10
CA ALA A 468 26.23 -5.81 -40.43
C ALA A 468 26.69 -7.22 -40.81
N ASN A 469 26.66 -8.15 -39.86
CA ASN A 469 26.96 -9.56 -40.10
C ASN A 469 25.65 -10.34 -40.37
N LEU A 470 25.39 -10.65 -41.64
CA LEU A 470 24.26 -11.46 -42.13
C LEU A 470 24.67 -12.88 -42.49
N ASN A 471 25.87 -13.33 -42.06
CA ASN A 471 26.40 -14.64 -42.41
C ASN A 471 25.46 -15.77 -42.04
N GLY A 472 25.06 -16.57 -43.03
CA GLY A 472 24.15 -17.70 -42.82
C GLY A 472 22.72 -17.32 -42.45
N ALA A 473 22.30 -16.05 -42.56
CA ALA A 473 20.94 -15.61 -42.32
C ALA A 473 19.96 -16.19 -43.35
N LYS A 474 18.73 -16.50 -42.94
CA LYS A 474 17.63 -16.88 -43.83
C LYS A 474 16.85 -15.61 -44.18
N MET A 475 16.87 -15.25 -45.48
CA MET A 475 16.31 -13.99 -45.96
C MET A 475 15.24 -14.21 -47.05
N ALA A 476 14.74 -15.45 -47.20
CA ALA A 476 13.76 -15.75 -48.23
C ALA A 476 12.54 -14.81 -48.15
N ASP A 477 12.12 -14.29 -49.34
CA ASP A 477 11.01 -13.34 -49.47
C ASP A 477 11.16 -12.03 -48.65
N ALA A 478 12.34 -11.73 -48.12
CA ALA A 478 12.56 -10.49 -47.34
C ALA A 478 12.70 -9.27 -48.27
N ASN A 479 12.27 -8.11 -47.81
CA ASN A 479 12.36 -6.84 -48.52
C ASN A 479 13.51 -5.97 -48.00
N PHE A 480 14.61 -5.87 -48.78
CA PHE A 480 15.76 -4.98 -48.53
C PHE A 480 15.81 -3.81 -49.55
N SER A 481 14.67 -3.48 -50.18
CA SER A 481 14.64 -2.37 -51.14
C SER A 481 15.13 -1.06 -50.54
N LYS A 482 16.05 -0.39 -51.22
CA LYS A 482 16.69 0.87 -50.77
C LYS A 482 17.48 0.76 -49.46
N ALA A 483 17.74 -0.44 -48.94
CA ALA A 483 18.58 -0.62 -47.77
C ALA A 483 20.06 -0.26 -48.04
N ASP A 484 20.79 0.19 -47.01
CA ASP A 484 22.24 0.36 -47.07
C ASP A 484 22.94 -0.87 -46.48
N LEU A 485 23.49 -1.72 -47.33
CA LEU A 485 24.26 -2.94 -47.02
C LEU A 485 25.76 -2.74 -47.22
N SER A 486 26.28 -1.49 -47.21
CA SER A 486 27.71 -1.22 -47.43
C SER A 486 28.56 -2.00 -46.44
N ASP A 487 29.51 -2.80 -46.98
CA ASP A 487 30.42 -3.64 -46.19
C ASP A 487 29.73 -4.71 -45.31
N ALA A 488 28.45 -5.04 -45.56
CA ALA A 488 27.74 -6.12 -44.86
C ALA A 488 28.25 -7.50 -45.33
N ASP A 489 28.36 -8.47 -44.40
CA ASP A 489 28.72 -9.87 -44.71
C ASP A 489 27.47 -10.74 -44.90
N LEU A 490 27.17 -11.10 -46.13
CA LEU A 490 26.07 -11.99 -46.54
C LEU A 490 26.56 -13.41 -46.89
N LYS A 491 27.75 -13.82 -46.47
CA LYS A 491 28.29 -15.12 -46.80
C LYS A 491 27.40 -16.25 -46.32
N GLY A 492 26.94 -17.10 -47.25
CA GLY A 492 26.08 -18.24 -46.93
C GLY A 492 24.66 -17.90 -46.52
N ALA A 493 24.24 -16.65 -46.71
CA ALA A 493 22.83 -16.27 -46.49
C ALA A 493 21.93 -16.87 -47.59
N ASP A 494 20.71 -17.28 -47.20
CA ASP A 494 19.65 -17.66 -48.14
C ASP A 494 18.92 -16.40 -48.61
N THR A 495 19.16 -16.03 -49.87
CA THR A 495 18.58 -14.83 -50.48
C THR A 495 17.50 -15.17 -51.54
N THR A 496 16.87 -16.33 -51.44
CA THR A 496 15.81 -16.76 -52.35
C THR A 496 14.67 -15.72 -52.32
N ASP A 497 14.29 -15.24 -53.49
CA ASP A 497 13.21 -14.26 -53.71
C ASP A 497 13.34 -12.97 -52.90
N THR A 498 14.52 -12.64 -52.37
CA THR A 498 14.78 -11.42 -51.61
C THR A 498 14.79 -10.18 -52.51
N ASP A 499 14.04 -9.14 -52.18
CA ASP A 499 14.04 -7.87 -52.91
C ASP A 499 15.21 -6.95 -52.50
N PHE A 500 16.25 -6.85 -53.30
CA PHE A 500 17.37 -5.90 -53.13
C PHE A 500 17.26 -4.68 -54.07
N SER A 501 16.05 -4.35 -54.57
CA SER A 501 15.89 -3.24 -55.51
C SER A 501 16.43 -1.92 -54.94
N SER A 502 17.35 -1.29 -55.65
CA SER A 502 18.02 -0.06 -55.22
C SER A 502 18.80 -0.17 -53.88
N ALA A 503 19.11 -1.36 -53.41
CA ALA A 503 19.96 -1.54 -52.24
C ALA A 503 21.39 -1.09 -52.50
N LYS A 504 21.99 -0.33 -51.58
CA LYS A 504 23.37 0.11 -51.67
C LYS A 504 24.30 -0.96 -51.08
N GLY A 505 25.45 -1.22 -51.75
CA GLY A 505 26.47 -2.16 -51.26
C GLY A 505 26.19 -3.63 -51.60
N TYR A 506 25.00 -4.01 -52.06
CA TYR A 506 24.71 -5.35 -52.55
C TYR A 506 25.27 -5.53 -53.98
N LYS A 507 26.04 -6.59 -54.17
CA LYS A 507 26.48 -7.03 -55.49
C LYS A 507 25.86 -8.41 -55.72
N ALA A 508 24.97 -8.52 -56.74
CA ALA A 508 24.34 -9.78 -57.12
C ALA A 508 25.39 -10.81 -57.60
#